data_92ed7b824d56a452c875a6ddb6656e00
#
_entry.id   92ed7b824d56a452c875a6ddb6656e00
#
_cell.length_a   1.000
_cell.length_b   1.000
_cell.length_c   1.000
_cell.angle_alpha   90.00
_cell.angle_beta   90.00
_cell.angle_gamma   90.00
#
_symmetry.space_group_name_H-M   'P 1'
#
loop_
_entity.id
_entity.type
_entity.pdbx_description
1 polymer ?
#
loop_
_entity_poly.entity_id
_entity_poly.type
_entity_poly.pdbx_seq_one_letter_code
_entity_poly.pdbx_strand_id
1 'polypeptide(L)'
;MTAPVTLSPLTPAQLDEGASRCLALQQSGQDIHGKRPFAAILLAPDNTTQLMSSLSLSHVRHAECELARNAADNYSWEYLAGCTMISTWEPCAMCAGTVYWAHIGRLVYLASEKTLQGLIGAGNPENLTLDLPCRDVFVAGQTQVEVIGPLTSEGWERRVVEDAGRYWSKHGQ
;
A
#
# COMPACT_ATOMS: atom_id res chain seq x y z
N MET A 1 -0.97 21.74 -22.27
CA MET A 1 -0.19 21.22 -21.14
C MET A 1 -0.98 21.52 -19.87
N THR A 2 -1.53 20.52 -19.22
CA THR A 2 -2.15 20.67 -17.91
C THR A 2 -1.09 21.04 -16.89
N ALA A 3 -1.38 22.00 -15.99
CA ALA A 3 -0.45 22.35 -14.91
C ALA A 3 -0.13 21.10 -14.09
N PRO A 4 1.10 20.96 -13.55
CA PRO A 4 1.44 19.84 -12.68
C PRO A 4 0.49 19.85 -11.47
N VAL A 5 -0.13 18.71 -11.20
CA VAL A 5 -0.98 18.54 -10.01
C VAL A 5 -0.07 18.66 -8.79
N THR A 6 -0.34 19.64 -7.95
CA THR A 6 0.39 19.80 -6.69
C THR A 6 -0.30 18.98 -5.62
N LEU A 7 0.41 18.01 -5.04
CA LEU A 7 -0.07 17.23 -3.91
C LEU A 7 -0.31 18.13 -2.69
N SER A 8 -1.46 18.00 -2.05
CA SER A 8 -1.72 18.67 -0.78
C SER A 8 -0.74 18.15 0.29
N PRO A 9 -0.21 19.02 1.17
CA PRO A 9 0.63 18.59 2.28
C PRO A 9 -0.09 17.54 3.12
N LEU A 10 0.63 16.47 3.47
CA LEU A 10 0.12 15.42 4.35
C LEU A 10 0.61 15.71 5.78
N THR A 11 -0.32 16.05 6.66
CA THR A 11 0.02 16.32 8.07
C THR A 11 0.30 15.02 8.84
N PRO A 12 1.10 15.07 9.94
CA PRO A 12 1.31 13.88 10.78
C PRO A 12 0.00 13.25 11.28
N ALA A 13 -0.99 14.04 11.66
CA ALA A 13 -2.28 13.54 12.11
C ALA A 13 -3.07 12.83 11.01
N GLN A 14 -3.04 13.34 9.78
CA GLN A 14 -3.68 12.68 8.62
C GLN A 14 -2.96 11.37 8.26
N LEU A 15 -1.62 11.38 8.33
CA LEU A 15 -0.81 10.19 8.10
C LEU A 15 -1.15 9.10 9.11
N ASP A 16 -1.23 9.46 10.39
CA ASP A 16 -1.51 8.55 11.49
C ASP A 16 -2.94 7.97 11.41
N GLU A 17 -3.92 8.80 11.10
CA GLU A 17 -5.30 8.38 10.89
C GLU A 17 -5.42 7.43 9.69
N GLY A 18 -4.77 7.76 8.57
CA GLY A 18 -4.76 6.91 7.38
C GLY A 18 -4.08 5.57 7.63
N ALA A 19 -2.95 5.56 8.33
CA ALA A 19 -2.24 4.35 8.74
C ALA A 19 -3.10 3.47 9.65
N SER A 20 -3.80 4.09 10.61
CA SER A 20 -4.72 3.40 11.51
C SER A 20 -5.86 2.70 10.76
N ARG A 21 -6.50 3.39 9.82
CA ARG A 21 -7.57 2.82 8.97
C ARG A 21 -7.06 1.66 8.12
N CYS A 22 -5.89 1.81 7.53
CA CYS A 22 -5.30 0.77 6.68
C CYS A 22 -4.97 -0.49 7.47
N LEU A 23 -4.37 -0.34 8.67
CA LEU A 23 -4.09 -1.47 9.56
C LEU A 23 -5.39 -2.13 10.08
N ALA A 24 -6.40 -1.36 10.45
CA ALA A 24 -7.70 -1.89 10.86
C ALA A 24 -8.38 -2.70 9.74
N LEU A 25 -8.23 -2.28 8.48
CA LEU A 25 -8.69 -3.06 7.33
C LEU A 25 -7.95 -4.40 7.20
N GLN A 26 -6.63 -4.43 7.39
CA GLN A 26 -5.84 -5.67 7.39
C GLN A 26 -6.32 -6.62 8.50
N GLN A 27 -6.50 -6.11 9.71
CA GLN A 27 -7.01 -6.88 10.86
C GLN A 27 -8.38 -7.48 10.58
N SER A 28 -9.32 -6.67 10.13
CA SER A 28 -10.65 -7.11 9.73
C SER A 28 -10.60 -8.16 8.62
N GLY A 29 -9.71 -7.98 7.64
CA GLY A 29 -9.50 -8.93 6.56
C GLY A 29 -9.08 -10.31 7.06
N GLN A 30 -8.18 -10.36 8.03
CA GLN A 30 -7.74 -11.60 8.66
C GLN A 30 -8.84 -12.21 9.54
N ASP A 31 -9.40 -11.42 10.45
CA ASP A 31 -10.24 -11.91 11.54
C ASP A 31 -11.65 -12.31 11.04
N ILE A 32 -12.20 -11.59 10.06
CA ILE A 32 -13.57 -11.82 9.56
C ILE A 32 -13.57 -12.64 8.27
N HIS A 33 -12.59 -12.40 7.38
CA HIS A 33 -12.62 -12.97 6.03
C HIS A 33 -11.51 -13.98 5.74
N GLY A 34 -10.65 -14.30 6.72
CA GLY A 34 -9.54 -15.24 6.56
C GLY A 34 -8.56 -14.87 5.45
N LYS A 35 -8.44 -13.56 5.15
CA LYS A 35 -7.57 -13.06 4.09
C LYS A 35 -6.12 -12.96 4.56
N ARG A 36 -5.18 -12.97 3.59
CA ARG A 36 -3.79 -12.64 3.86
C ARG A 36 -3.67 -11.22 4.39
N PRO A 37 -2.64 -10.93 5.22
CA PRO A 37 -2.48 -9.65 5.90
C PRO A 37 -1.93 -8.55 4.98
N PHE A 38 -2.69 -8.21 3.94
CA PHE A 38 -2.37 -7.14 2.99
C PHE A 38 -3.60 -6.28 2.72
N ALA A 39 -3.47 -4.99 2.98
CA ALA A 39 -4.54 -4.02 2.79
C ALA A 39 -4.02 -2.74 2.16
N ALA A 40 -4.89 -2.07 1.41
CA ALA A 40 -4.64 -0.74 0.87
C ALA A 40 -5.91 0.11 0.90
N ILE A 41 -5.75 1.41 1.13
CA ILE A 41 -6.80 2.41 1.04
C ILE A 41 -6.37 3.55 0.11
N LEU A 42 -7.32 4.19 -0.53
CA LEU A 42 -7.11 5.39 -1.34
C LEU A 42 -7.80 6.57 -0.69
N LEU A 43 -7.03 7.62 -0.43
CA LEU A 43 -7.53 8.90 0.09
C LEU A 43 -7.64 9.92 -1.04
N ALA A 44 -8.69 10.73 -0.99
CA ALA A 44 -8.88 11.88 -1.86
C ALA A 44 -7.75 12.93 -1.70
N PRO A 45 -7.68 13.96 -2.57
CA PRO A 45 -6.67 15.02 -2.46
C PRO A 45 -6.69 15.82 -1.15
N ASP A 46 -7.75 15.71 -0.35
CA ASP A 46 -7.84 16.29 1.00
C ASP A 46 -7.07 15.49 2.07
N ASN A 47 -6.54 14.31 1.72
CA ASN A 47 -5.85 13.35 2.59
C ASN A 47 -6.68 12.82 3.78
N THR A 48 -8.00 12.97 3.74
CA THR A 48 -8.90 12.54 4.82
C THR A 48 -10.05 11.68 4.34
N THR A 49 -10.65 12.05 3.20
CA THR A 49 -11.78 11.32 2.61
C THR A 49 -11.28 10.00 1.99
N GLN A 50 -11.71 8.88 2.53
CA GLN A 50 -11.41 7.57 1.95
C GLN A 50 -12.35 7.29 0.77
N LEU A 51 -11.77 7.15 -0.42
CA LEU A 51 -12.49 6.87 -1.65
C LEU A 51 -12.76 5.38 -1.84
N MET A 52 -11.74 4.57 -1.59
CA MET A 52 -11.76 3.13 -1.86
C MET A 52 -10.87 2.39 -0.86
N SER A 53 -11.07 1.07 -0.78
CA SER A 53 -10.21 0.16 -0.03
C SER A 53 -10.16 -1.21 -0.70
N SER A 54 -9.09 -1.95 -0.47
CA SER A 54 -8.93 -3.31 -0.99
C SER A 54 -8.12 -4.19 -0.05
N LEU A 55 -8.44 -5.49 -0.07
CA LEU A 55 -7.67 -6.57 0.53
C LEU A 55 -7.06 -7.44 -0.57
N SER A 56 -5.97 -8.14 -0.27
CA SER A 56 -5.41 -9.11 -1.20
C SER A 56 -6.39 -10.26 -1.46
N LEU A 57 -6.61 -10.57 -2.73
CA LEU A 57 -7.55 -11.60 -3.17
C LEU A 57 -6.83 -12.89 -3.65
N SER A 58 -5.63 -12.75 -4.21
CA SER A 58 -4.83 -13.87 -4.71
C SER A 58 -3.35 -13.49 -4.85
N HIS A 59 -2.52 -14.41 -5.35
CA HIS A 59 -1.09 -14.16 -5.60
C HIS A 59 -0.79 -13.08 -6.65
N VAL A 60 -1.75 -12.72 -7.49
CA VAL A 60 -1.61 -11.65 -8.51
C VAL A 60 -2.61 -10.51 -8.33
N ARG A 61 -3.63 -10.73 -7.50
CA ARG A 61 -4.62 -9.72 -7.15
C ARG A 61 -4.30 -9.16 -5.77
N HIS A 62 -3.18 -8.47 -5.67
CA HIS A 62 -2.74 -7.80 -4.45
C HIS A 62 -3.65 -6.60 -4.13
N ALA A 63 -3.70 -6.19 -2.87
CA ALA A 63 -4.56 -5.10 -2.40
C ALA A 63 -4.33 -3.80 -3.18
N GLU A 64 -3.08 -3.41 -3.34
CA GLU A 64 -2.68 -2.17 -4.02
C GLU A 64 -2.99 -2.22 -5.53
N CYS A 65 -2.71 -3.38 -6.15
CA CYS A 65 -2.95 -3.58 -7.58
C CYS A 65 -4.45 -3.51 -7.90
N GLU A 66 -5.30 -4.19 -7.12
CA GLU A 66 -6.75 -4.14 -7.29
C GLU A 66 -7.29 -2.74 -7.02
N LEU A 67 -6.80 -2.09 -5.96
CA LEU A 67 -7.21 -0.73 -5.63
C LEU A 67 -6.88 0.26 -6.74
N ALA A 68 -5.64 0.21 -7.26
CA ALA A 68 -5.18 1.11 -8.31
C ALA A 68 -5.96 0.92 -9.62
N ARG A 69 -6.25 -0.33 -10.03
CA ARG A 69 -7.07 -0.64 -11.20
C ARG A 69 -8.48 -0.10 -11.06
N ASN A 70 -9.14 -0.40 -9.94
CA ASN A 70 -10.49 0.08 -9.68
C ASN A 70 -10.54 1.61 -9.62
N ALA A 71 -9.51 2.25 -9.06
CA ALA A 71 -9.42 3.70 -9.04
C ALA A 71 -9.30 4.29 -10.44
N ALA A 72 -8.44 3.72 -11.29
CA ALA A 72 -8.26 4.16 -12.68
C ALA A 72 -9.53 4.00 -13.54
N ASP A 73 -10.37 3.00 -13.23
CA ASP A 73 -11.66 2.81 -13.92
C ASP A 73 -12.72 3.82 -13.48
N ASN A 74 -12.58 4.47 -12.31
CA ASN A 74 -13.62 5.33 -11.73
C ASN A 74 -13.25 6.81 -11.63
N TYR A 75 -11.98 7.15 -11.70
CA TYR A 75 -11.47 8.53 -11.55
C TYR A 75 -10.55 8.90 -12.70
N SER A 76 -10.52 10.19 -13.06
CA SER A 76 -9.53 10.66 -14.03
C SER A 76 -8.10 10.63 -13.47
N TRP A 77 -7.14 10.49 -14.36
CA TRP A 77 -5.72 10.46 -13.96
C TRP A 77 -5.27 11.79 -13.33
N GLU A 78 -5.86 12.93 -13.73
CA GLU A 78 -5.59 14.23 -13.10
C GLU A 78 -6.07 14.25 -11.66
N TYR A 79 -7.22 13.65 -11.37
CA TYR A 79 -7.73 13.55 -10.01
C TYR A 79 -6.87 12.61 -9.16
N LEU A 80 -6.50 11.44 -9.72
CA LEU A 80 -5.67 10.46 -9.04
C LEU A 80 -4.27 10.97 -8.74
N ALA A 81 -3.73 11.88 -9.57
CA ALA A 81 -2.45 12.53 -9.31
C ALA A 81 -2.44 13.37 -8.02
N GLY A 82 -3.61 13.78 -7.52
CA GLY A 82 -3.77 14.43 -6.21
C GLY A 82 -4.03 13.47 -5.05
N CYS A 83 -4.32 12.19 -5.32
CA CYS A 83 -4.70 11.20 -4.32
C CYS A 83 -3.49 10.56 -3.62
N THR A 84 -3.76 10.02 -2.43
CA THR A 84 -2.77 9.27 -1.63
C THR A 84 -3.24 7.83 -1.44
N MET A 85 -2.45 6.85 -1.89
CA MET A 85 -2.61 5.45 -1.52
C MET A 85 -1.84 5.18 -0.24
N ILE A 86 -2.48 4.49 0.71
CA ILE A 86 -1.81 3.95 1.90
C ILE A 86 -1.91 2.43 1.87
N SER A 87 -0.79 1.75 2.01
CA SER A 87 -0.66 0.30 2.01
C SER A 87 -0.03 -0.18 3.32
N THR A 88 -0.45 -1.32 3.85
CA THR A 88 0.18 -1.90 5.03
C THR A 88 1.60 -2.37 4.77
N TRP A 89 1.88 -2.84 3.56
CA TRP A 89 3.20 -3.27 3.13
C TRP A 89 3.68 -2.48 1.91
N GLU A 90 4.99 -2.42 1.74
CA GLU A 90 5.60 -1.84 0.54
C GLU A 90 5.09 -2.57 -0.71
N PRO A 91 4.56 -1.86 -1.72
CA PRO A 91 4.13 -2.48 -2.96
C PRO A 91 5.27 -3.17 -3.70
N CYS A 92 5.08 -4.43 -4.08
CA CYS A 92 6.00 -5.12 -4.98
C CYS A 92 6.05 -4.47 -6.37
N ALA A 93 6.97 -4.88 -7.23
CA ALA A 93 7.15 -4.26 -8.55
C ALA A 93 5.88 -4.24 -9.41
N MET A 94 5.04 -5.29 -9.36
CA MET A 94 3.75 -5.33 -10.07
C MET A 94 2.79 -4.26 -9.55
N CYS A 95 2.67 -4.14 -8.23
CA CYS A 95 1.80 -3.14 -7.59
C CYS A 95 2.32 -1.73 -7.83
N ALA A 96 3.62 -1.49 -7.67
CA ALA A 96 4.25 -0.20 -7.95
C ALA A 96 4.02 0.22 -9.41
N GLY A 97 4.20 -0.69 -10.37
CA GLY A 97 3.89 -0.43 -11.78
C GLY A 97 2.41 -0.08 -11.99
N THR A 98 1.49 -0.76 -11.30
CA THR A 98 0.06 -0.46 -11.42
C THR A 98 -0.29 0.90 -10.81
N VAL A 99 0.27 1.26 -9.65
CA VAL A 99 0.13 2.59 -9.02
C VAL A 99 0.62 3.69 -9.96
N TYR A 100 1.79 3.48 -10.59
CA TYR A 100 2.37 4.40 -11.56
C TYR A 100 1.43 4.63 -12.76
N TRP A 101 0.93 3.57 -13.39
CA TRP A 101 0.06 3.67 -14.55
C TRP A 101 -1.36 4.16 -14.22
N ALA A 102 -1.81 4.01 -12.98
CA ALA A 102 -3.04 4.64 -12.48
C ALA A 102 -2.86 6.13 -12.18
N HIS A 103 -1.64 6.67 -12.29
CA HIS A 103 -1.30 8.07 -11.99
C HIS A 103 -1.60 8.50 -10.54
N ILE A 104 -1.55 7.59 -9.57
CA ILE A 104 -1.69 7.96 -8.17
C ILE A 104 -0.46 8.74 -7.72
N GLY A 105 -0.66 9.97 -7.23
CA GLY A 105 0.44 10.91 -7.00
C GLY A 105 1.27 10.63 -5.75
N ARG A 106 0.69 9.98 -4.72
CA ARG A 106 1.41 9.66 -3.48
C ARG A 106 1.15 8.23 -3.05
N LEU A 107 2.22 7.56 -2.62
CA LEU A 107 2.19 6.26 -1.98
C LEU A 107 2.76 6.37 -0.56
N VAL A 108 2.02 5.87 0.41
CA VAL A 108 2.50 5.65 1.79
C VAL A 108 2.47 4.16 2.07
N TYR A 109 3.53 3.60 2.67
CA TYR A 109 3.50 2.23 3.15
C TYR A 109 4.03 2.12 4.58
N LEU A 110 3.42 1.22 5.38
CA LEU A 110 3.70 1.13 6.80
C LEU A 110 4.95 0.29 7.08
N ALA A 111 5.09 -0.86 6.41
CA ALA A 111 6.20 -1.79 6.58
C ALA A 111 6.85 -2.13 5.23
N SER A 112 8.18 -2.38 5.24
CA SER A 112 8.92 -2.65 4.01
C SER A 112 8.73 -4.09 3.52
N GLU A 113 8.91 -4.31 2.21
CA GLU A 113 8.95 -5.64 1.59
C GLU A 113 10.08 -6.50 2.20
N LYS A 114 11.21 -5.87 2.52
CA LYS A 114 12.32 -6.54 3.19
C LYS A 114 11.99 -7.00 4.61
N THR A 115 11.22 -6.21 5.35
CA THR A 115 10.69 -6.60 6.66
C THR A 115 9.73 -7.78 6.54
N LEU A 116 8.87 -7.78 5.50
CA LEU A 116 7.99 -8.92 5.20
C LEU A 116 8.80 -10.18 4.92
N GLN A 117 9.81 -10.11 4.07
CA GLN A 117 10.69 -11.24 3.76
C GLN A 117 11.36 -11.80 5.03
N GLY A 118 11.79 -10.91 5.92
CA GLY A 118 12.35 -11.32 7.23
C GLY A 118 11.32 -12.01 8.12
N LEU A 119 10.08 -11.59 8.10
CA LEU A 119 8.98 -12.17 8.89
C LEU A 119 8.61 -13.58 8.42
N ILE A 120 8.46 -13.77 7.11
CA ILE A 120 7.92 -15.01 6.55
C ILE A 120 8.99 -16.02 6.15
N GLY A 121 10.24 -15.59 6.05
CA GLY A 121 11.38 -16.41 5.63
C GLY A 121 11.52 -16.53 4.10
N ALA A 122 12.74 -16.77 3.65
CA ALA A 122 13.03 -17.00 2.25
C ALA A 122 12.43 -18.34 1.78
N GLY A 123 11.81 -18.35 0.60
CA GLY A 123 11.26 -19.55 -0.01
C GLY A 123 9.91 -19.99 0.56
N ASN A 124 9.21 -19.14 1.31
CA ASN A 124 7.87 -19.44 1.77
C ASN A 124 6.91 -19.59 0.59
N PRO A 125 6.27 -20.76 0.39
CA PRO A 125 5.43 -21.04 -0.78
C PRO A 125 4.15 -20.17 -0.84
N GLU A 126 3.70 -19.64 0.30
CA GLU A 126 2.55 -18.75 0.37
C GLU A 126 2.89 -17.33 -0.11
N ASN A 127 4.18 -16.94 -0.03
CA ASN A 127 4.64 -15.64 -0.52
C ASN A 127 6.14 -15.70 -0.85
N LEU A 128 6.45 -15.83 -2.13
CA LEU A 128 7.80 -15.70 -2.66
C LEU A 128 8.09 -14.21 -2.87
N THR A 129 8.50 -13.53 -1.81
CA THR A 129 8.71 -12.07 -1.77
C THR A 129 9.66 -11.62 -2.87
N LEU A 130 9.24 -10.64 -3.66
CA LEU A 130 10.06 -10.01 -4.71
C LEU A 130 10.79 -8.79 -4.12
N ASP A 131 12.07 -8.96 -3.78
CA ASP A 131 12.91 -7.92 -3.16
C ASP A 131 13.37 -6.89 -4.21
N LEU A 132 12.41 -6.06 -4.65
CA LEU A 132 12.66 -4.89 -5.50
C LEU A 132 11.90 -3.69 -4.91
N PRO A 133 12.60 -2.70 -4.33
CA PRO A 133 11.97 -1.55 -3.72
C PRO A 133 11.06 -0.80 -4.70
N CYS A 134 9.87 -0.39 -4.26
CA CYS A 134 8.93 0.33 -5.11
C CYS A 134 9.50 1.64 -5.67
N ARG A 135 10.42 2.28 -4.95
CA ARG A 135 11.13 3.49 -5.40
C ARG A 135 11.95 3.27 -6.66
N ASP A 136 12.55 2.09 -6.82
CA ASP A 136 13.35 1.75 -8.01
C ASP A 136 12.46 1.62 -9.25
N VAL A 137 11.22 1.17 -9.06
CA VAL A 137 10.21 1.15 -10.14
C VAL A 137 9.80 2.58 -10.52
N PHE A 138 9.50 3.43 -9.54
CA PHE A 138 9.03 4.80 -9.81
C PHE A 138 10.11 5.70 -10.42
N VAL A 139 11.37 5.57 -10.00
CA VAL A 139 12.47 6.39 -10.52
C VAL A 139 12.73 6.11 -12.02
N ALA A 140 12.37 4.93 -12.51
CA ALA A 140 12.45 4.59 -13.92
C ALA A 140 11.33 5.22 -14.78
N GLY A 141 10.32 5.80 -14.13
CA GLY A 141 9.17 6.40 -14.80
C GLY A 141 9.38 7.85 -15.23
N GLN A 142 8.43 8.38 -16.01
CA GLN A 142 8.44 9.77 -16.51
C GLN A 142 7.61 10.71 -15.62
N THR A 143 6.77 10.17 -14.73
CA THR A 143 5.99 10.93 -13.76
C THR A 143 6.48 10.61 -12.34
N GLN A 144 6.42 11.60 -11.47
CA GLN A 144 6.85 11.44 -10.09
C GLN A 144 5.71 10.86 -9.26
N VAL A 145 6.04 9.86 -8.43
CA VAL A 145 5.19 9.39 -7.33
C VAL A 145 5.91 9.74 -6.02
N GLU A 146 5.28 10.53 -5.17
CA GLU A 146 5.82 10.80 -3.84
C GLU A 146 5.69 9.54 -2.98
N VAL A 147 6.81 9.07 -2.40
CA VAL A 147 6.82 7.84 -1.60
C VAL A 147 7.24 8.15 -0.17
N ILE A 148 6.36 7.79 0.78
CA ILE A 148 6.59 7.90 2.22
C ILE A 148 6.53 6.48 2.82
N GLY A 149 7.61 6.06 3.47
CA GLY A 149 7.68 4.74 4.09
C GLY A 149 9.11 4.18 4.09
N PRO A 150 9.36 3.12 4.89
CA PRO A 150 8.44 2.55 5.87
C PRO A 150 8.16 3.54 7.01
N LEU A 151 6.96 3.45 7.62
CA LEU A 151 6.59 4.31 8.74
C LEU A 151 7.18 3.76 10.06
N THR A 152 8.36 4.23 10.40
CA THR A 152 9.02 3.87 11.68
C THR A 152 8.54 4.72 12.85
N SER A 153 8.01 5.92 12.57
CA SER A 153 7.36 6.77 13.57
C SER A 153 6.12 6.09 14.16
N GLU A 154 5.80 6.37 15.40
CA GLU A 154 4.65 5.80 16.14
C GLU A 154 4.59 4.27 16.15
N GLY A 155 5.67 3.61 15.70
CA GLY A 155 5.79 2.16 15.69
C GLY A 155 4.87 1.45 14.68
N TRP A 156 4.46 2.12 13.60
CA TRP A 156 3.54 1.55 12.60
C TRP A 156 4.08 0.27 11.96
N GLU A 157 5.35 0.25 11.55
CA GLU A 157 5.97 -0.95 10.99
C GLU A 157 5.86 -2.14 11.95
N ARG A 158 6.20 -1.93 13.24
CA ARG A 158 6.09 -2.97 14.26
C ARG A 158 4.65 -3.48 14.43
N ARG A 159 3.67 -2.59 14.44
CA ARG A 159 2.25 -2.95 14.57
C ARG A 159 1.75 -3.80 13.40
N VAL A 160 2.18 -3.48 12.18
CA VAL A 160 1.86 -4.29 10.98
C VAL A 160 2.49 -5.68 11.08
N VAL A 161 3.77 -5.76 11.49
CA VAL A 161 4.50 -7.02 11.65
C VAL A 161 3.85 -7.91 12.72
N GLU A 162 3.51 -7.35 13.89
CA GLU A 162 2.83 -8.07 14.97
C GLU A 162 1.48 -8.63 14.52
N ASP A 163 0.69 -7.82 13.80
CA ASP A 163 -0.61 -8.26 13.29
C ASP A 163 -0.46 -9.35 12.22
N ALA A 164 0.42 -9.16 11.25
CA ALA A 164 0.67 -10.13 10.19
C ALA A 164 1.27 -11.44 10.72
N GLY A 165 2.06 -11.38 11.77
CA GLY A 165 2.64 -12.56 12.43
C GLY A 165 1.58 -13.56 12.90
N ARG A 166 0.38 -13.11 13.24
CA ARG A 166 -0.75 -13.99 13.59
C ARG A 166 -1.19 -14.88 12.43
N TYR A 167 -1.14 -14.35 11.21
CA TYR A 167 -1.45 -15.12 9.99
C TYR A 167 -0.32 -16.09 9.67
N TRP A 168 0.91 -15.58 9.56
CA TRP A 168 2.05 -16.36 9.10
C TRP A 168 2.45 -17.48 10.06
N SER A 169 2.21 -17.33 11.38
CA SER A 169 2.41 -18.40 12.35
C SER A 169 1.50 -19.63 12.11
N LYS A 170 0.38 -19.44 11.43
CA LYS A 170 -0.60 -20.50 11.12
C LYS A 170 -0.41 -21.08 9.71
N HIS A 171 0.17 -20.34 8.78
CA HIS A 171 0.22 -20.67 7.35
C HIS A 171 1.64 -20.75 6.79
N GLY A 172 2.66 -20.55 7.59
CA GLY A 172 4.07 -20.44 7.15
C GLY A 172 4.96 -21.62 7.51
N GLN A 173 4.39 -22.84 7.72
CA GLN A 173 5.17 -24.06 7.97
C GLN A 173 5.17 -24.96 6.75
#